data_16cd7d8b209807d432f7d508869221ae
#
_entry.id   16cd7d8b209807d432f7d508869221ae
#
_cell.length_a   1.000
_cell.length_b   1.000
_cell.length_c   1.000
_cell.angle_alpha   90.00
_cell.angle_beta   90.00
_cell.angle_gamma   90.00
#
_symmetry.space_group_name_H-M   'P 1'
#
loop_
_entity.id
_entity.type
_entity.pdbx_description
1 polymer ?
#
loop_
_entity_poly.entity_id
_entity_poly.type
_entity_poly.pdbx_seq_one_letter_code
_entity_poly.pdbx_strand_id
1 'polypeptide(L)'
;MKYRKDFVTNSSSSSFVCDICGNEISGWDCSVKDGEMFECVNCHIICNEHALTPPREKLLEFMREIESSYSSIEPLTEEELSEMSNDDMIDEILSEWCYGEVPEEFCPICQFEEYSSKDMANYLLTKYKISKDEVFEDIKKKNKRRRKLYDFEYINFVTNKLGLNLGDIQSSWKRKYKTYRNFKESIKREF
;
A
#
# COMPACT_ATOMS: atom_id res chain seq x y z
N MET A 1 -19.32 3.12 38.56
CA MET A 1 -20.21 3.43 37.41
C MET A 1 -19.60 4.63 36.68
N LYS A 2 -18.91 4.43 35.56
CA LYS A 2 -18.31 5.53 34.76
C LYS A 2 -19.34 5.98 33.75
N TYR A 3 -19.88 7.19 33.90
CA TYR A 3 -20.69 7.83 32.89
C TYR A 3 -19.77 8.29 31.77
N ARG A 4 -19.92 7.70 30.57
CA ARG A 4 -19.42 8.31 29.33
C ARG A 4 -20.27 9.54 29.03
N LYS A 5 -19.65 10.70 29.09
CA LYS A 5 -20.26 12.00 28.77
C LYS A 5 -19.95 12.45 27.33
N ASP A 6 -19.86 11.53 26.40
CA ASP A 6 -19.69 11.88 25.00
C ASP A 6 -20.86 11.31 24.21
N PHE A 7 -21.97 12.01 24.34
CA PHE A 7 -22.96 12.00 23.29
C PHE A 7 -22.41 12.86 22.16
N VAL A 8 -21.72 12.27 21.23
CA VAL A 8 -21.56 12.86 19.90
C VAL A 8 -22.94 12.75 19.26
N THR A 9 -23.70 13.83 19.34
CA THR A 9 -24.87 14.03 18.49
C THR A 9 -24.38 13.94 17.05
N ASN A 10 -25.06 13.13 16.25
CA ASN A 10 -24.91 12.91 14.81
C ASN A 10 -24.51 14.16 14.00
N SER A 11 -23.30 14.59 14.12
CA SER A 11 -22.65 15.43 13.16
C SER A 11 -21.79 14.52 12.31
N SER A 12 -22.13 14.40 11.04
CA SER A 12 -21.37 13.63 10.06
C SER A 12 -20.05 14.35 9.76
N SER A 13 -19.14 14.39 10.75
CA SER A 13 -17.78 14.85 10.52
C SER A 13 -16.94 13.64 10.14
N SER A 14 -16.40 13.67 8.94
CA SER A 14 -15.47 12.67 8.45
C SER A 14 -14.06 13.24 8.47
N SER A 15 -13.09 12.40 8.69
CA SER A 15 -11.67 12.73 8.61
C SER A 15 -10.96 11.63 7.84
N PHE A 16 -10.18 12.03 6.84
CA PHE A 16 -9.40 11.13 6.00
C PHE A 16 -7.94 11.54 6.06
N VAL A 17 -7.06 10.56 6.21
CA VAL A 17 -5.61 10.78 6.32
C VAL A 17 -4.90 9.92 5.30
N CYS A 18 -4.09 10.53 4.46
CA CYS A 18 -3.28 9.79 3.50
C CYS A 18 -2.26 8.91 4.20
N ASP A 19 -2.31 7.60 3.92
CA ASP A 19 -1.41 6.60 4.52
C ASP A 19 0.06 6.76 4.07
N ILE A 20 0.32 7.53 3.02
CA ILE A 20 1.67 7.77 2.48
C ILE A 20 2.32 9.00 3.11
N CYS A 21 1.66 10.17 3.03
CA CYS A 21 2.25 11.44 3.44
C CYS A 21 1.69 12.00 4.75
N GLY A 22 0.56 11.45 5.23
CA GLY A 22 -0.10 11.94 6.43
C GLY A 22 -0.91 13.23 6.21
N ASN A 23 -1.12 13.64 4.93
CA ASN A 23 -2.03 14.74 4.63
C ASN A 23 -3.44 14.41 5.13
N GLU A 24 -4.09 15.35 5.78
CA GLU A 24 -5.40 15.15 6.41
C GLU A 24 -6.41 16.13 5.83
N ILE A 25 -7.60 15.61 5.54
CA ILE A 25 -8.80 16.41 5.29
C ILE A 25 -9.87 16.03 6.31
N SER A 26 -10.56 17.02 6.85
CA SER A 26 -11.67 16.82 7.77
C SER A 26 -12.73 17.89 7.57
N GLY A 27 -13.99 17.51 7.71
CA GLY A 27 -15.11 18.43 7.54
C GLY A 27 -16.46 17.77 7.73
N TRP A 28 -17.50 18.60 7.65
CA TRP A 28 -18.88 18.15 7.61
C TRP A 28 -19.19 17.62 6.22
N ASP A 29 -19.77 16.42 6.16
CA ASP A 29 -20.09 15.71 4.92
C ASP A 29 -18.90 15.62 3.93
N CYS A 30 -17.67 15.67 4.47
CA CYS A 30 -16.46 15.54 3.68
C CYS A 30 -16.31 14.11 3.15
N SER A 31 -16.00 13.99 1.89
CA SER A 31 -15.64 12.73 1.21
C SER A 31 -14.13 12.64 0.98
N VAL A 32 -13.65 11.45 0.67
CA VAL A 32 -12.25 11.22 0.28
C VAL A 32 -11.87 12.09 -0.93
N LYS A 33 -12.80 12.25 -1.88
CA LYS A 33 -12.62 13.06 -3.10
C LYS A 33 -12.42 14.55 -2.84
N ASP A 34 -13.06 15.12 -1.82
CA ASP A 34 -12.88 16.54 -1.47
C ASP A 34 -11.43 16.85 -1.05
N GLY A 35 -10.68 15.82 -0.66
CA GLY A 35 -9.26 15.92 -0.33
C GLY A 35 -8.31 15.56 -1.47
N GLU A 36 -8.82 15.42 -2.69
CA GLU A 36 -8.04 14.88 -3.80
C GLU A 36 -7.35 13.54 -3.40
N MET A 37 -8.14 12.67 -2.78
CA MET A 37 -7.72 11.36 -2.30
C MET A 37 -8.64 10.27 -2.85
N PHE A 38 -8.15 9.04 -2.84
CA PHE A 38 -8.96 7.85 -3.12
C PHE A 38 -8.77 6.79 -2.02
N GLU A 39 -9.75 5.92 -1.91
CA GLU A 39 -9.68 4.70 -1.10
C GLU A 39 -9.52 3.51 -2.03
N CYS A 40 -8.54 2.65 -1.79
CA CYS A 40 -8.37 1.45 -2.58
C CYS A 40 -9.16 0.26 -2.02
N VAL A 41 -9.32 -0.80 -2.81
CA VAL A 41 -10.02 -2.06 -2.42
C VAL A 41 -9.55 -2.67 -1.09
N ASN A 42 -8.38 -2.32 -0.61
CA ASN A 42 -7.83 -2.75 0.67
C ASN A 42 -7.92 -1.66 1.76
N CYS A 43 -8.83 -0.69 1.61
CA CYS A 43 -9.11 0.40 2.55
C CYS A 43 -7.89 1.30 2.87
N HIS A 44 -6.95 1.47 1.94
CA HIS A 44 -5.89 2.47 2.09
C HIS A 44 -6.35 3.79 1.50
N ILE A 45 -6.17 4.88 2.24
CA ILE A 45 -6.49 6.24 1.80
C ILE A 45 -5.22 6.91 1.27
N ILE A 46 -5.25 7.34 0.02
CA ILE A 46 -4.08 7.79 -0.72
C ILE A 46 -4.40 9.10 -1.45
N CYS A 47 -3.53 10.12 -1.37
CA CYS A 47 -3.65 11.30 -2.23
C CYS A 47 -3.50 10.90 -3.70
N ASN A 48 -4.25 11.52 -4.60
CA ASN A 48 -4.19 11.26 -6.04
C ASN A 48 -2.76 11.42 -6.59
N GLU A 49 -2.01 12.41 -6.09
CA GLU A 49 -0.59 12.61 -6.44
C GLU A 49 0.34 11.42 -6.14
N HIS A 50 -0.11 10.50 -5.29
CA HIS A 50 0.64 9.31 -4.91
C HIS A 50 0.14 8.05 -5.62
N ALA A 51 -0.90 8.16 -6.45
CA ALA A 51 -1.37 7.06 -7.26
C ALA A 51 -0.24 6.50 -8.13
N LEU A 52 -0.21 5.18 -8.27
CA LEU A 52 0.65 4.55 -9.27
C LEU A 52 -0.01 4.62 -10.63
N THR A 53 0.81 4.61 -11.66
CA THR A 53 0.35 4.49 -13.05
C THR A 53 0.40 3.02 -13.46
N PRO A 54 -0.74 2.32 -13.52
CA PRO A 54 -0.79 0.97 -14.07
C PRO A 54 -0.37 0.94 -15.56
N PRO A 55 0.01 -0.24 -16.09
CA PRO A 55 0.23 -0.40 -17.53
C PRO A 55 -1.02 0.02 -18.33
N ARG A 56 -0.80 0.57 -19.55
CA ARG A 56 -1.88 1.08 -20.41
C ARG A 56 -2.99 0.06 -20.66
N GLU A 57 -2.64 -1.21 -20.80
CA GLU A 57 -3.60 -2.29 -21.00
C GLU A 57 -4.59 -2.40 -19.82
N LYS A 58 -4.09 -2.20 -18.61
CA LYS A 58 -4.91 -2.20 -17.40
C LYS A 58 -5.77 -0.94 -17.29
N LEU A 59 -5.23 0.21 -17.64
CA LEU A 59 -6.02 1.45 -17.69
C LEU A 59 -7.21 1.32 -18.63
N LEU A 60 -7.01 0.78 -19.82
CA LEU A 60 -8.08 0.52 -20.77
C LEU A 60 -9.12 -0.49 -20.25
N GLU A 61 -8.68 -1.51 -19.50
CA GLU A 61 -9.60 -2.46 -18.86
C GLU A 61 -10.48 -1.74 -17.82
N PHE A 62 -9.89 -0.91 -16.96
CA PHE A 62 -10.63 -0.15 -15.96
C PHE A 62 -11.57 0.89 -16.54
N MET A 63 -11.17 1.58 -17.61
CA MET A 63 -12.06 2.50 -18.34
C MET A 63 -13.33 1.80 -18.83
N ARG A 64 -13.20 0.62 -19.43
CA ARG A 64 -14.35 -0.17 -19.90
C ARG A 64 -15.21 -0.70 -18.74
N GLU A 65 -14.62 -0.99 -17.57
CA GLU A 65 -15.38 -1.39 -16.37
C GLU A 65 -16.24 -0.24 -15.86
N ILE A 66 -15.69 0.98 -15.82
CA ILE A 66 -16.43 2.17 -15.42
C ILE A 66 -17.62 2.38 -16.36
N GLU A 67 -17.40 2.41 -17.66
CA GLU A 67 -18.43 2.58 -18.67
C GLU A 67 -19.55 1.54 -18.55
N SER A 68 -19.20 0.27 -18.30
CA SER A 68 -20.17 -0.79 -18.13
C SER A 68 -21.03 -0.66 -16.87
N SER A 69 -20.51 0.05 -15.86
CA SER A 69 -21.19 0.26 -14.57
C SER A 69 -22.18 1.43 -14.61
N TYR A 70 -22.06 2.32 -15.59
CA TYR A 70 -22.92 3.50 -15.76
C TYR A 70 -23.75 3.41 -17.01
N SER A 71 -25.00 2.96 -16.89
CA SER A 71 -25.94 2.87 -18.00
C SER A 71 -26.37 4.22 -18.62
N SER A 72 -25.93 5.33 -18.03
CA SER A 72 -26.31 6.69 -18.45
C SER A 72 -25.19 7.46 -19.17
N ILE A 73 -23.97 6.92 -19.25
CA ILE A 73 -22.85 7.52 -19.96
C ILE A 73 -22.76 6.85 -21.34
N GLU A 74 -22.65 7.64 -22.41
CA GLU A 74 -22.32 7.09 -23.72
C GLU A 74 -20.89 6.51 -23.65
N PRO A 75 -20.69 5.24 -24.01
CA PRO A 75 -19.37 4.64 -23.96
C PRO A 75 -18.43 5.31 -24.95
N LEU A 76 -17.20 5.56 -24.51
CA LEU A 76 -16.15 6.09 -25.37
C LEU A 76 -15.84 5.11 -26.52
N THR A 77 -15.60 5.65 -27.69
CA THR A 77 -15.19 4.82 -28.82
C THR A 77 -13.78 4.30 -28.65
N GLU A 78 -13.44 3.21 -29.28
CA GLU A 78 -12.05 2.67 -29.26
C GLU A 78 -11.03 3.69 -29.81
N GLU A 79 -11.45 4.59 -30.71
CA GLU A 79 -10.62 5.67 -31.22
C GLU A 79 -10.34 6.71 -30.13
N GLU A 80 -11.37 7.16 -29.40
CA GLU A 80 -11.22 8.10 -28.28
C GLU A 80 -10.35 7.52 -27.17
N LEU A 81 -10.58 6.26 -26.77
CA LEU A 81 -9.75 5.57 -25.80
C LEU A 81 -8.28 5.44 -26.26
N SER A 82 -8.03 5.25 -27.56
CA SER A 82 -6.68 5.14 -28.09
C SER A 82 -5.92 6.47 -28.09
N GLU A 83 -6.62 7.60 -28.24
CA GLU A 83 -6.06 8.94 -28.25
C GLU A 83 -5.87 9.53 -26.85
N MET A 84 -6.61 9.02 -25.84
CA MET A 84 -6.53 9.48 -24.47
C MET A 84 -5.15 9.21 -23.85
N SER A 85 -4.58 10.19 -23.15
CA SER A 85 -3.32 9.99 -22.43
C SER A 85 -3.51 9.10 -21.21
N ASN A 86 -2.42 8.53 -20.70
CA ASN A 86 -2.50 7.74 -19.45
C ASN A 86 -2.91 8.60 -18.25
N ASP A 87 -2.45 9.85 -18.21
CA ASP A 87 -2.76 10.75 -17.10
C ASP A 87 -4.25 11.12 -17.13
N ASP A 88 -4.83 11.40 -18.30
CA ASP A 88 -6.27 11.66 -18.44
C ASP A 88 -7.10 10.43 -18.03
N MET A 89 -6.67 9.22 -18.42
CA MET A 89 -7.33 7.98 -18.00
C MET A 89 -7.28 7.79 -16.47
N ILE A 90 -6.15 8.10 -15.83
CA ILE A 90 -5.99 7.99 -14.40
C ILE A 90 -6.91 8.98 -13.69
N ASP A 91 -6.93 10.22 -14.13
CA ASP A 91 -7.79 11.26 -13.54
C ASP A 91 -9.27 10.88 -13.67
N GLU A 92 -9.68 10.36 -14.83
CA GLU A 92 -11.04 9.88 -15.05
C GLU A 92 -11.37 8.68 -14.14
N ILE A 93 -10.50 7.69 -14.06
CA ILE A 93 -10.68 6.52 -13.21
C ILE A 93 -10.79 6.93 -11.74
N LEU A 94 -9.90 7.78 -11.25
CA LEU A 94 -9.93 8.23 -9.86
C LEU A 94 -11.12 9.11 -9.54
N SER A 95 -11.65 9.87 -10.52
CA SER A 95 -12.81 10.75 -10.34
C SER A 95 -14.13 10.00 -10.41
N GLU A 96 -14.26 9.05 -11.34
CA GLU A 96 -15.52 8.38 -11.65
C GLU A 96 -15.71 7.06 -10.90
N TRP A 97 -14.67 6.47 -10.30
CA TRP A 97 -14.82 5.27 -9.48
C TRP A 97 -15.60 5.56 -8.19
N CYS A 98 -16.93 5.79 -8.38
CA CYS A 98 -17.79 6.38 -7.35
C CYS A 98 -18.33 5.40 -6.32
N TYR A 99 -18.38 4.12 -6.61
CA TYR A 99 -19.04 3.13 -5.76
C TYR A 99 -18.10 2.17 -5.05
N GLY A 100 -16.85 2.52 -4.99
CA GLY A 100 -15.95 1.60 -4.36
C GLY A 100 -14.54 2.09 -4.31
N GLU A 101 -13.86 1.20 -3.88
CA GLU A 101 -12.46 1.24 -3.65
C GLU A 101 -11.77 1.16 -5.03
N VAL A 102 -10.90 2.11 -5.29
CA VAL A 102 -10.06 2.12 -6.48
C VAL A 102 -9.22 0.83 -6.55
N PRO A 103 -9.01 0.23 -7.73
CA PRO A 103 -8.22 -1.00 -7.88
C PRO A 103 -6.85 -0.92 -7.22
N GLU A 104 -6.38 -2.05 -6.70
CA GLU A 104 -5.12 -2.12 -5.95
C GLU A 104 -3.89 -1.73 -6.77
N GLU A 105 -3.97 -1.78 -8.10
CA GLU A 105 -2.91 -1.40 -9.03
C GLU A 105 -2.54 0.09 -8.92
N PHE A 106 -3.48 0.95 -8.51
CA PHE A 106 -3.21 2.37 -8.24
C PHE A 106 -2.60 2.62 -6.87
N CYS A 107 -2.74 1.68 -5.94
CA CYS A 107 -2.34 1.85 -4.56
C CYS A 107 -0.86 1.47 -4.34
N PRO A 108 0.02 2.43 -4.04
CA PRO A 108 1.43 2.13 -3.77
C PRO A 108 1.62 1.24 -2.54
N ILE A 109 0.67 1.22 -1.61
CA ILE A 109 0.74 0.38 -0.42
C ILE A 109 0.43 -1.07 -0.78
N CYS A 110 -0.62 -1.31 -1.59
CA CYS A 110 -0.94 -2.65 -2.06
C CYS A 110 0.20 -3.24 -2.90
N GLN A 111 0.72 -2.44 -3.83
CA GLN A 111 1.87 -2.83 -4.65
C GLN A 111 3.16 -3.01 -3.84
N PHE A 112 3.24 -2.41 -2.66
CA PHE A 112 4.36 -2.60 -1.73
C PHE A 112 4.30 -3.93 -0.98
N GLU A 113 3.15 -4.56 -0.85
CA GLU A 113 3.00 -5.86 -0.15
C GLU A 113 3.59 -7.03 -0.91
N GLU A 114 3.87 -6.87 -2.19
CA GLU A 114 4.53 -7.89 -3.02
C GLU A 114 6.05 -8.03 -2.79
N TYR A 115 6.62 -7.40 -1.76
CA TYR A 115 8.03 -7.64 -1.50
C TYR A 115 8.29 -9.09 -1.07
N SER A 116 9.35 -9.66 -1.62
CA SER A 116 9.70 -11.04 -1.32
C SER A 116 10.18 -11.19 0.13
N SER A 117 9.90 -12.35 0.73
CA SER A 117 10.46 -12.69 2.05
C SER A 117 11.99 -12.57 2.08
N LYS A 118 12.64 -12.74 0.94
CA LYS A 118 14.09 -12.56 0.78
C LYS A 118 14.52 -11.11 0.99
N ASP A 119 13.79 -10.16 0.39
CA ASP A 119 14.09 -8.73 0.54
C ASP A 119 13.87 -8.29 1.99
N MET A 120 12.79 -8.79 2.63
CA MET A 120 12.51 -8.58 4.04
C MET A 120 13.62 -9.12 4.94
N ALA A 121 14.02 -10.38 4.73
CA ALA A 121 15.07 -10.99 5.52
C ALA A 121 16.39 -10.22 5.38
N ASN A 122 16.76 -9.86 4.17
CA ASN A 122 17.98 -9.08 3.91
C ASN A 122 17.93 -7.71 4.60
N TYR A 123 16.81 -6.99 4.49
CA TYR A 123 16.65 -5.71 5.18
C TYR A 123 16.80 -5.84 6.69
N LEU A 124 16.11 -6.80 7.32
CA LEU A 124 16.17 -6.97 8.77
C LEU A 124 17.57 -7.33 9.24
N LEU A 125 18.21 -8.29 8.58
CA LEU A 125 19.56 -8.73 8.91
C LEU A 125 20.55 -7.57 8.88
N THR A 126 20.45 -6.75 7.84
CA THR A 126 21.41 -5.66 7.66
C THR A 126 21.12 -4.47 8.54
N LYS A 127 19.85 -4.05 8.66
CA LYS A 127 19.45 -2.95 9.56
C LYS A 127 19.92 -3.21 10.99
N TYR A 128 19.82 -4.45 11.46
CA TYR A 128 20.18 -4.83 12.82
C TYR A 128 21.58 -5.42 12.92
N LYS A 129 22.35 -5.42 11.82
CA LYS A 129 23.75 -5.90 11.75
C LYS A 129 23.89 -7.34 12.26
N ILE A 130 22.95 -8.20 11.90
CA ILE A 130 22.95 -9.63 12.23
C ILE A 130 23.39 -10.40 10.99
N SER A 131 24.43 -11.23 11.10
CA SER A 131 24.90 -12.04 9.96
C SER A 131 24.01 -13.27 9.73
N LYS A 132 23.91 -13.71 8.48
CA LYS A 132 23.21 -14.98 8.15
C LYS A 132 23.82 -16.17 8.85
N ASP A 133 25.14 -16.19 8.99
CA ASP A 133 25.87 -17.27 9.65
C ASP A 133 25.57 -17.33 11.15
N GLU A 134 25.46 -16.18 11.82
CA GLU A 134 25.05 -16.11 13.23
C GLU A 134 23.66 -16.73 13.42
N VAL A 135 22.71 -16.35 12.58
CA VAL A 135 21.33 -16.90 12.65
C VAL A 135 21.35 -18.40 12.41
N PHE A 136 22.10 -18.84 11.38
CA PHE A 136 22.18 -20.24 11.03
C PHE A 136 22.77 -21.09 12.17
N GLU A 137 23.87 -20.64 12.79
CA GLU A 137 24.49 -21.37 13.90
C GLU A 137 23.60 -21.40 15.14
N ASP A 138 22.88 -20.34 15.46
CA ASP A 138 21.96 -20.32 16.60
C ASP A 138 20.77 -21.26 16.41
N ILE A 139 20.21 -21.33 15.22
CA ILE A 139 19.11 -22.27 14.92
C ILE A 139 19.63 -23.69 14.87
N LYS A 140 20.82 -23.91 14.34
CA LYS A 140 21.46 -25.22 14.25
C LYS A 140 21.81 -25.80 15.64
N LYS A 141 22.17 -24.96 16.61
CA LYS A 141 22.35 -25.40 18.02
C LYS A 141 21.09 -26.07 18.58
N LYS A 142 19.91 -25.56 18.20
CA LYS A 142 18.62 -26.10 18.61
C LYS A 142 18.19 -27.31 17.76
N ASN A 143 18.61 -27.37 16.50
CA ASN A 143 18.28 -28.45 15.57
C ASN A 143 19.51 -28.85 14.74
N LYS A 144 20.30 -29.80 15.25
CA LYS A 144 21.56 -30.28 14.65
C LYS A 144 21.43 -30.86 13.23
N ARG A 145 20.21 -31.26 12.82
CA ARG A 145 19.97 -31.84 11.48
C ARG A 145 19.71 -30.77 10.42
N ARG A 146 19.58 -29.47 10.79
CA ARG A 146 19.28 -28.39 9.87
C ARG A 146 20.46 -28.14 8.92
N ARG A 147 20.18 -28.12 7.61
CA ARG A 147 21.18 -27.87 6.56
C ARG A 147 21.01 -26.54 5.85
N LYS A 148 19.79 -25.97 5.86
CA LYS A 148 19.44 -24.72 5.18
C LYS A 148 18.33 -24.01 5.95
N LEU A 149 18.34 -22.68 5.94
CA LEU A 149 17.24 -21.85 6.42
C LEU A 149 16.52 -21.21 5.24
N TYR A 150 15.23 -21.00 5.43
CA TYR A 150 14.38 -20.24 4.52
C TYR A 150 14.28 -18.78 4.97
N ASP A 151 13.92 -17.88 4.06
CA ASP A 151 13.89 -16.46 4.33
C ASP A 151 12.97 -16.08 5.52
N PHE A 152 11.83 -16.74 5.67
CA PHE A 152 10.92 -16.52 6.80
C PHE A 152 11.55 -16.91 8.16
N GLU A 153 12.51 -17.83 8.18
CA GLU A 153 13.19 -18.24 9.43
C GLU A 153 14.16 -17.14 9.90
N TYR A 154 14.81 -16.46 8.96
CA TYR A 154 15.61 -15.27 9.27
C TYR A 154 14.73 -14.13 9.80
N ILE A 155 13.58 -13.88 9.17
CA ILE A 155 12.62 -12.88 9.62
C ILE A 155 12.19 -13.19 11.06
N ASN A 156 11.69 -14.40 11.31
CA ASN A 156 11.23 -14.83 12.63
C ASN A 156 12.34 -14.77 13.69
N PHE A 157 13.57 -15.13 13.32
CA PHE A 157 14.69 -15.04 14.24
C PHE A 157 14.95 -13.61 14.67
N VAL A 158 15.03 -12.68 13.72
CA VAL A 158 15.32 -11.26 14.02
C VAL A 158 14.18 -10.62 14.80
N THR A 159 12.95 -10.84 14.37
CA THR A 159 11.77 -10.27 15.05
C THR A 159 11.63 -10.78 16.48
N ASN A 160 11.79 -12.09 16.70
CA ASN A 160 11.74 -12.68 18.05
C ASN A 160 12.91 -12.24 18.93
N LYS A 161 14.13 -12.19 18.38
CA LYS A 161 15.34 -11.80 19.13
C LYS A 161 15.25 -10.35 19.64
N LEU A 162 14.63 -9.49 18.84
CA LEU A 162 14.56 -8.05 19.13
C LEU A 162 13.19 -7.58 19.64
N GLY A 163 12.22 -8.50 19.81
CA GLY A 163 10.87 -8.15 20.22
C GLY A 163 10.13 -7.24 19.23
N LEU A 164 10.38 -7.41 17.92
CA LEU A 164 9.82 -6.55 16.88
C LEU A 164 8.48 -7.09 16.39
N ASN A 165 7.54 -6.18 16.14
CA ASN A 165 6.30 -6.51 15.43
C ASN A 165 6.53 -6.32 13.93
N LEU A 166 6.29 -7.36 13.13
CA LEU A 166 6.49 -7.32 11.68
C LEU A 166 5.54 -6.33 11.00
N GLY A 167 4.29 -6.24 11.46
CA GLY A 167 3.31 -5.30 10.94
C GLY A 167 3.73 -3.84 11.16
N ASP A 168 4.30 -3.51 12.33
CA ASP A 168 4.81 -2.16 12.60
C ASP A 168 6.00 -1.81 11.71
N ILE A 169 6.86 -2.80 11.44
CA ILE A 169 8.00 -2.60 10.51
C ILE A 169 7.47 -2.33 9.10
N GLN A 170 6.54 -3.12 8.61
CA GLN A 170 5.92 -2.96 7.31
C GLN A 170 5.26 -1.58 7.17
N SER A 171 4.45 -1.19 8.16
CA SER A 171 3.81 0.12 8.18
C SER A 171 4.81 1.28 8.17
N SER A 172 5.92 1.14 8.91
CA SER A 172 6.98 2.16 8.89
C SER A 172 7.69 2.28 7.55
N TRP A 173 7.82 1.19 6.80
CA TRP A 173 8.41 1.21 5.47
C TRP A 173 7.50 1.87 4.45
N LYS A 174 6.23 1.53 4.45
CA LYS A 174 5.23 2.12 3.58
C LYS A 174 5.28 3.65 3.67
N ARG A 175 5.31 4.18 4.90
CA ARG A 175 5.45 5.63 5.13
C ARG A 175 6.78 6.19 4.64
N LYS A 176 7.89 5.49 4.83
CA LYS A 176 9.23 5.98 4.49
C LYS A 176 9.52 5.95 3.00
N TYR A 177 9.14 4.89 2.31
CA TYR A 177 9.60 4.61 0.95
C TYR A 177 8.58 4.90 -0.14
N LYS A 178 7.33 5.21 0.18
CA LYS A 178 6.23 5.54 -0.74
C LYS A 178 5.94 4.48 -1.83
N THR A 179 6.95 3.81 -2.35
CA THR A 179 6.85 2.74 -3.35
C THR A 179 7.83 1.61 -3.07
N TYR A 180 7.50 0.41 -3.52
CA TYR A 180 8.41 -0.75 -3.45
C TYR A 180 9.72 -0.53 -4.21
N ARG A 181 9.67 0.20 -5.32
CA ARG A 181 10.85 0.57 -6.09
C ARG A 181 11.83 1.41 -5.26
N ASN A 182 11.33 2.45 -4.60
CA ASN A 182 12.13 3.30 -3.72
C ASN A 182 12.74 2.50 -2.56
N PHE A 183 11.97 1.55 -2.01
CA PHE A 183 12.47 0.62 -1.00
C PHE A 183 13.61 -0.24 -1.53
N LYS A 184 13.46 -0.88 -2.69
CA LYS A 184 14.53 -1.67 -3.32
C LYS A 184 15.78 -0.86 -3.63
N GLU A 185 15.61 0.35 -4.11
CA GLU A 185 16.75 1.24 -4.40
C GLU A 185 17.47 1.68 -3.13
N SER A 186 16.76 1.94 -2.04
CA SER A 186 17.39 2.27 -0.75
C SER A 186 18.20 1.10 -0.21
N ILE A 187 17.66 -0.11 -0.27
CA ILE A 187 18.40 -1.31 0.14
C ILE A 187 19.69 -1.45 -0.67
N LYS A 188 19.64 -1.23 -1.99
CA LYS A 188 20.84 -1.33 -2.84
C LYS A 188 21.89 -0.26 -2.54
N ARG A 189 21.48 0.92 -2.05
CA ARG A 189 22.41 2.01 -1.72
C ARG A 189 23.02 1.88 -0.33
N GLU A 190 22.28 1.29 0.59
CA GLU A 190 22.75 1.14 1.99
C GLU A 190 23.55 -0.16 2.19
N PHE A 191 23.63 -1.04 1.17
CA PHE A 191 24.22 -2.37 1.21
C PHE A 191 24.88 -2.75 -0.13
#